data_bf6e4024cadd564cd51d069164137cb5
#
_entry.id   bf6e4024cadd564cd51d069164137cb5
#
_cell.length_a   1.000
_cell.length_b   1.000
_cell.length_c   1.000
_cell.angle_alpha   90.00
_cell.angle_beta   90.00
_cell.angle_gamma   90.00
#
_symmetry.space_group_name_H-M   'P 1'
#
loop_
_entity.id
_entity.type
_entity.pdbx_description
1 polymer ?
#
loop_
_entity_poly.entity_id
_entity_poly.type
_entity_poly.pdbx_seq_one_letter_code
_entity_poly.pdbx_strand_id
1 'polypeptide(L)'
;MERLIFANLSYDSADRTNFTGVIHSGFVYTMGLPHDMIESFGYKYVFESNKSYLRLLNGISEYIISADSYQFNDYSKYAASNFSEKHKAEIREKQFPIDCQNAFEMGKKLALYASSQNVAI
;
A
#
# COMPACT_ATOMS: atom_id res chain seq x y z
N MET A 1 5.60 -11.49 -0.73
CA MET A 1 4.89 -11.30 -2.00
C MET A 1 5.06 -12.50 -2.92
N GLU A 2 6.26 -12.89 -3.30
CA GLU A 2 6.53 -13.99 -4.25
C GLU A 2 5.81 -15.30 -3.91
N ARG A 3 5.84 -15.73 -2.64
CA ARG A 3 5.14 -16.93 -2.19
C ARG A 3 3.64 -16.91 -2.40
N LEU A 4 3.04 -15.73 -2.41
CA LEU A 4 1.60 -15.57 -2.59
C LEU A 4 1.17 -15.80 -4.04
N ILE A 5 1.98 -15.36 -4.98
CA ILE A 5 1.64 -15.33 -6.40
C ILE A 5 2.33 -16.44 -7.20
N PHE A 6 3.52 -16.88 -6.80
CA PHE A 6 4.38 -17.78 -7.58
C PHE A 6 3.70 -19.12 -7.89
N ALA A 7 2.94 -19.68 -6.94
CA ALA A 7 2.24 -20.95 -7.12
C ALA A 7 1.20 -20.92 -8.26
N ASN A 8 0.70 -19.73 -8.58
CA ASN A 8 -0.31 -19.54 -9.61
C ASN A 8 0.24 -18.84 -10.87
N LEU A 9 1.52 -18.50 -10.91
CA LEU A 9 2.11 -17.86 -12.07
C LEU A 9 2.14 -18.83 -13.26
N SER A 10 1.64 -18.38 -14.40
CA SER A 10 1.66 -19.15 -15.67
C SER A 10 2.39 -18.35 -16.74
N TYR A 11 3.19 -19.07 -17.52
CA TYR A 11 3.84 -18.52 -18.71
C TYR A 11 3.07 -18.87 -19.98
N ASP A 12 2.09 -19.77 -19.88
CA ASP A 12 1.32 -20.31 -21.02
C ASP A 12 -0.02 -19.61 -21.20
N SER A 13 -0.50 -18.86 -20.20
CA SER A 13 -1.76 -18.12 -20.26
C SER A 13 -1.54 -16.64 -20.60
N ALA A 14 -2.48 -16.04 -21.33
CA ALA A 14 -2.46 -14.62 -21.64
C ALA A 14 -2.51 -13.75 -20.37
N ASP A 15 -3.24 -14.20 -19.35
CA ASP A 15 -3.40 -13.49 -18.07
C ASP A 15 -2.25 -13.77 -17.10
N ARG A 16 -1.31 -14.64 -17.49
CA ARG A 16 -0.14 -15.05 -16.70
C ARG A 16 -0.46 -15.65 -15.33
N THR A 17 -1.68 -16.10 -15.12
CA THR A 17 -2.10 -16.70 -13.87
C THR A 17 -2.97 -17.94 -14.08
N ASN A 18 -2.80 -18.95 -13.22
CA ASN A 18 -3.70 -20.09 -13.07
C ASN A 18 -4.68 -19.91 -11.90
N PHE A 19 -4.64 -18.77 -11.23
CA PHE A 19 -5.58 -18.49 -10.16
C PHE A 19 -6.99 -18.27 -10.73
N THR A 20 -7.95 -19.04 -10.26
CA THR A 20 -9.34 -19.02 -10.75
C THR A 20 -10.29 -18.17 -9.91
N GLY A 21 -9.84 -17.76 -8.72
CA GLY A 21 -10.61 -16.89 -7.84
C GLY A 21 -10.41 -15.42 -8.18
N VAL A 22 -11.01 -14.54 -7.38
CA VAL A 22 -10.83 -13.10 -7.45
C VAL A 22 -10.48 -12.59 -6.05
N ILE A 23 -9.34 -11.90 -5.91
CA ILE A 23 -8.93 -11.24 -4.66
C ILE A 23 -8.62 -9.78 -4.96
N HIS A 24 -9.40 -8.88 -4.40
CA HIS A 24 -9.09 -7.46 -4.37
C HIS A 24 -8.08 -7.17 -3.28
N SER A 25 -7.12 -6.30 -3.54
CA SER A 25 -6.01 -6.05 -2.63
C SER A 25 -5.71 -4.57 -2.46
N GLY A 26 -5.25 -4.20 -1.27
CA GLY A 26 -4.78 -2.87 -0.97
C GLY A 26 -3.51 -2.90 -0.14
N PHE A 27 -2.56 -2.02 -0.45
CA PHE A 27 -1.38 -1.79 0.35
C PHE A 27 -1.51 -0.49 1.15
N VAL A 28 -1.07 -0.53 2.37
CA VAL A 28 -0.83 0.67 3.17
C VAL A 28 0.68 0.75 3.43
N TYR A 29 1.35 1.70 2.77
CA TYR A 29 2.76 1.95 2.98
C TYR A 29 2.94 3.03 4.03
N THR A 30 3.62 2.69 5.11
CA THR A 30 4.02 3.66 6.14
C THR A 30 5.52 3.86 6.09
N MET A 31 5.98 5.11 6.11
CA MET A 31 7.40 5.41 6.02
C MET A 31 7.76 6.73 6.67
N GLY A 32 9.00 6.79 7.18
CA GLY A 32 9.56 8.02 7.74
C GLY A 32 10.05 9.02 6.69
N LEU A 33 10.10 8.62 5.41
CA LEU A 33 10.52 9.49 4.30
C LEU A 33 9.42 10.52 4.00
N PRO A 34 9.76 11.81 3.80
CA PRO A 34 8.84 12.83 3.33
C PRO A 34 8.22 12.49 1.97
N HIS A 35 6.97 12.92 1.76
CA HIS A 35 6.21 12.55 0.56
C HIS A 35 6.87 13.02 -0.75
N ASP A 36 7.45 14.21 -0.76
CA ASP A 36 8.14 14.81 -1.91
C ASP A 36 9.43 14.07 -2.31
N MET A 37 9.99 13.26 -1.40
CA MET A 37 11.19 12.47 -1.64
C MET A 37 10.91 11.06 -2.18
N ILE A 38 9.68 10.59 -2.14
CA ILE A 38 9.31 9.22 -2.51
C ILE A 38 9.72 8.88 -3.94
N GLU A 39 9.47 9.78 -4.88
CA GLU A 39 9.78 9.56 -6.29
C GLU A 39 11.29 9.57 -6.55
N SER A 40 12.03 10.53 -5.98
CA SER A 40 13.49 10.63 -6.15
C SER A 40 14.24 9.44 -5.57
N PHE A 41 13.69 8.79 -4.53
CA PHE A 41 14.24 7.57 -3.94
C PHE A 41 13.76 6.29 -4.65
N GLY A 42 12.96 6.38 -5.71
CA GLY A 42 12.53 5.24 -6.52
C GLY A 42 11.43 4.38 -5.90
N TYR A 43 10.84 4.76 -4.79
CA TYR A 43 9.79 3.97 -4.11
C TYR A 43 8.54 3.80 -4.96
N LYS A 44 8.23 4.76 -5.84
CA LYS A 44 7.09 4.65 -6.75
C LYS A 44 7.13 3.38 -7.60
N TYR A 45 8.31 2.99 -8.08
CA TYR A 45 8.47 1.74 -8.83
C TYR A 45 8.14 0.50 -8.00
N VAL A 46 8.50 0.50 -6.71
CA VAL A 46 8.19 -0.59 -5.78
C VAL A 46 6.68 -0.70 -5.58
N PHE A 47 5.99 0.43 -5.39
CA PHE A 47 4.54 0.45 -5.18
C PHE A 47 3.79 -0.03 -6.42
N GLU A 48 4.15 0.46 -7.60
CA GLU A 48 3.53 0.03 -8.86
C GLU A 48 3.83 -1.44 -9.19
N SER A 49 5.04 -1.92 -8.91
CA SER A 49 5.39 -3.33 -9.09
C SER A 49 4.55 -4.23 -8.19
N ASN A 50 4.43 -3.89 -6.90
CA ASN A 50 3.62 -4.66 -5.96
C ASN A 50 2.14 -4.69 -6.37
N LYS A 51 1.60 -3.54 -6.78
CA LYS A 51 0.25 -3.42 -7.30
C LYS A 51 0.03 -4.30 -8.54
N SER A 52 0.99 -4.30 -9.45
CA SER A 52 0.93 -5.11 -10.68
C SER A 52 0.97 -6.61 -10.38
N TYR A 53 1.81 -7.04 -9.44
CA TYR A 53 1.89 -8.46 -9.06
C TYR A 53 0.57 -8.98 -8.47
N LEU A 54 -0.10 -8.19 -7.63
CA LEU A 54 -1.36 -8.64 -7.03
C LEU A 54 -2.53 -8.69 -8.02
N ARG A 55 -2.42 -8.06 -9.19
CA ARG A 55 -3.39 -8.25 -10.28
C ARG A 55 -3.45 -9.68 -10.81
N LEU A 56 -2.38 -10.47 -10.59
CA LEU A 56 -2.38 -11.91 -10.90
C LEU A 56 -3.41 -12.70 -10.09
N LEU A 57 -4.01 -12.09 -9.08
CA LEU A 57 -5.15 -12.65 -8.33
C LEU A 57 -6.52 -12.22 -8.91
N ASN A 58 -6.56 -11.73 -10.16
CA ASN A 58 -7.73 -11.36 -10.93
C ASN A 58 -8.59 -10.22 -10.36
N GLY A 59 -8.14 -9.60 -9.28
CA GLY A 59 -8.83 -8.47 -8.64
C GLY A 59 -8.19 -7.12 -8.95
N ILE A 60 -8.80 -6.07 -8.44
CA ILE A 60 -8.16 -4.76 -8.40
C ILE A 60 -7.11 -4.72 -7.31
N SER A 61 -6.05 -3.97 -7.54
CA SER A 61 -5.00 -3.72 -6.56
C SER A 61 -4.74 -2.22 -6.48
N GLU A 62 -4.74 -1.69 -5.26
CA GLU A 62 -4.52 -0.27 -5.00
C GLU A 62 -3.52 -0.07 -3.86
N TYR A 63 -3.06 1.14 -3.64
CA TYR A 63 -2.26 1.47 -2.48
C TYR A 63 -2.48 2.91 -2.02
N ILE A 64 -2.19 3.14 -0.76
CA ILE A 64 -2.04 4.46 -0.16
C ILE A 64 -0.68 4.56 0.52
N ILE A 65 -0.24 5.77 0.74
CA ILE A 65 1.02 6.08 1.38
C ILE A 65 0.75 7.00 2.57
N SER A 66 1.24 6.59 3.75
CA SER A 66 1.34 7.44 4.93
C SER A 66 2.81 7.75 5.15
N ALA A 67 3.24 8.86 4.56
CA ALA A 67 4.63 9.31 4.55
C ALA A 67 4.95 10.18 5.76
N ASP A 68 6.24 10.40 5.98
CA ASP A 68 6.75 11.30 7.01
C ASP A 68 6.25 10.95 8.43
N SER A 69 5.96 9.65 8.64
CA SER A 69 5.31 9.16 9.86
C SER A 69 6.17 9.35 11.11
N TYR A 70 5.50 9.57 12.24
CA TYR A 70 6.12 9.62 13.56
C TYR A 70 6.53 8.20 13.98
N GLN A 71 7.83 7.96 14.18
CA GLN A 71 8.37 6.60 14.31
C GLN A 71 8.74 6.20 15.73
N PHE A 72 9.13 7.17 16.57
CA PHE A 72 9.68 6.88 17.91
C PHE A 72 8.85 7.57 19.00
N ASN A 73 8.65 6.90 20.11
CA ASN A 73 8.00 7.51 21.27
C ASN A 73 8.89 8.57 21.94
N ASP A 74 10.21 8.46 21.78
CA ASP A 74 11.20 9.37 22.34
C ASP A 74 12.41 9.42 21.40
N TYR A 75 12.49 10.47 20.60
CA TYR A 75 13.55 10.65 19.61
C TYR A 75 14.94 10.84 20.24
N SER A 76 15.02 11.27 21.51
CA SER A 76 16.31 11.47 22.21
C SER A 76 17.08 10.15 22.45
N LYS A 77 16.36 9.02 22.40
CA LYS A 77 16.94 7.69 22.61
C LYS A 77 17.52 7.06 21.34
N TYR A 78 17.39 7.71 20.20
CA TYR A 78 17.80 7.15 18.91
C TYR A 78 18.72 8.11 18.17
N ALA A 79 19.59 7.58 17.32
CA ALA A 79 20.41 8.36 16.40
C ALA A 79 19.55 8.87 15.23
N ALA A 80 18.66 9.81 15.52
CA ALA A 80 17.63 10.31 14.61
C ALA A 80 17.81 11.80 14.25
N SER A 81 19.05 12.28 14.26
CA SER A 81 19.37 13.71 14.02
C SER A 81 18.92 14.26 12.65
N ASN A 82 18.68 13.37 11.69
CA ASN A 82 18.17 13.74 10.36
C ASN A 82 16.66 14.01 10.35
N PHE A 83 15.96 13.73 11.46
CA PHE A 83 14.51 13.90 11.57
C PHE A 83 14.19 15.06 12.54
N SER A 84 13.27 15.92 12.14
CA SER A 84 12.69 16.91 13.04
C SER A 84 11.50 16.29 13.77
N GLU A 85 11.64 15.99 15.06
CA GLU A 85 10.56 15.48 15.89
C GLU A 85 9.34 16.39 15.86
N LYS A 86 9.56 17.73 15.94
CA LYS A 86 8.49 18.72 15.86
C LYS A 86 7.70 18.59 14.56
N HIS A 87 8.40 18.49 13.42
CA HIS A 87 7.77 18.32 12.12
C HIS A 87 6.98 16.99 12.05
N LYS A 88 7.57 15.91 12.54
CA LYS A 88 6.90 14.60 12.62
C LYS A 88 5.62 14.64 13.47
N ALA A 89 5.64 15.36 14.58
CA ALA A 89 4.46 15.55 15.42
C ALA A 89 3.35 16.34 14.70
N GLU A 90 3.71 17.38 13.94
CA GLU A 90 2.75 18.13 13.12
C GLU A 90 2.12 17.28 12.03
N ILE A 91 2.90 16.42 11.36
CA ILE A 91 2.39 15.46 10.37
C ILE A 91 1.43 14.46 11.03
N ARG A 92 1.79 13.93 12.20
CA ARG A 92 0.92 13.02 12.95
C ARG A 92 -0.41 13.65 13.32
N GLU A 93 -0.41 14.93 13.66
CA GLU A 93 -1.63 15.64 14.05
C GLU A 93 -2.50 16.00 12.84
N LYS A 94 -1.90 16.44 11.74
CA LYS A 94 -2.63 17.02 10.60
C LYS A 94 -2.83 16.05 9.44
N GLN A 95 -1.79 15.32 9.05
CA GLN A 95 -1.82 14.47 7.87
C GLN A 95 -2.27 13.05 8.18
N PHE A 96 -1.80 12.45 9.27
CA PHE A 96 -2.11 11.06 9.59
C PHE A 96 -3.62 10.76 9.72
N PRO A 97 -4.48 11.64 10.27
CA PRO A 97 -5.93 11.42 10.24
C PRO A 97 -6.50 11.35 8.82
N ILE A 98 -5.95 12.13 7.88
CA ILE A 98 -6.33 12.11 6.47
C ILE A 98 -5.90 10.78 5.85
N ASP A 99 -4.69 10.31 6.15
CA ASP A 99 -4.18 9.02 5.68
C ASP A 99 -5.05 7.86 6.19
N CYS A 100 -5.48 7.92 7.44
CA CYS A 100 -6.42 6.94 8.00
C CYS A 100 -7.77 6.94 7.27
N GLN A 101 -8.29 8.12 6.93
CA GLN A 101 -9.54 8.23 6.17
C GLN A 101 -9.36 7.67 4.76
N ASN A 102 -8.24 7.97 4.09
CA ASN A 102 -7.93 7.42 2.78
C ASN A 102 -7.82 5.89 2.81
N ALA A 103 -7.22 5.31 3.87
CA ALA A 103 -7.16 3.87 4.07
C ALA A 103 -8.56 3.27 4.24
N PHE A 104 -9.41 3.91 5.02
CA PHE A 104 -10.79 3.49 5.22
C PHE A 104 -11.57 3.50 3.89
N GLU A 105 -11.48 4.58 3.11
CA GLU A 105 -12.17 4.66 1.82
C GLU A 105 -11.65 3.63 0.81
N MET A 106 -10.35 3.37 0.79
CA MET A 106 -9.78 2.28 -0.01
C MET A 106 -10.37 0.93 0.40
N GLY A 107 -10.41 0.61 1.68
CA GLY A 107 -11.00 -0.63 2.19
C GLY A 107 -12.49 -0.77 1.83
N LYS A 108 -13.27 0.29 2.00
CA LYS A 108 -14.67 0.34 1.60
C LYS A 108 -14.85 0.10 0.10
N LYS A 109 -14.04 0.73 -0.74
CA LYS A 109 -14.06 0.54 -2.19
C LYS A 109 -13.78 -0.91 -2.56
N LEU A 110 -12.74 -1.53 -1.97
CA LEU A 110 -12.40 -2.94 -2.19
C LEU A 110 -13.54 -3.88 -1.78
N ALA A 111 -14.20 -3.62 -0.66
CA ALA A 111 -15.35 -4.40 -0.19
C ALA A 111 -16.56 -4.28 -1.14
N LEU A 112 -16.83 -3.12 -1.68
CA LEU A 112 -17.90 -2.90 -2.66
C LEU A 112 -17.63 -3.66 -3.96
N TYR A 113 -16.40 -3.68 -4.45
CA TYR A 113 -16.04 -4.49 -5.62
C TYR A 113 -16.26 -5.97 -5.37
N ALA A 114 -15.85 -6.49 -4.22
CA ALA A 114 -16.06 -7.89 -3.84
C ALA A 114 -17.55 -8.24 -3.78
N SER A 115 -18.39 -7.35 -3.26
CA SER A 115 -19.83 -7.56 -3.15
C SER A 115 -20.52 -7.54 -4.51
N SER A 116 -20.10 -6.69 -5.44
CA SER A 116 -20.72 -6.57 -6.77
C SER A 116 -20.48 -7.80 -7.66
N GLN A 117 -19.38 -8.52 -7.43
CA GLN A 117 -19.08 -9.75 -8.17
C GLN A 117 -19.85 -10.97 -7.67
N ASN A 118 -20.27 -10.95 -6.38
CA ASN A 118 -21.08 -12.04 -5.80
C ASN A 118 -22.56 -11.99 -6.20
N VAL A 119 -23.03 -10.94 -6.85
CA VAL A 119 -24.44 -10.78 -7.31
C VAL A 119 -24.63 -11.30 -8.73
N ALA A 120 -23.58 -11.70 -9.43
CA ALA A 120 -23.60 -12.17 -10.83
C ALA A 120 -23.60 -13.71 -10.97
N ILE A 121 -24.09 -14.43 -9.96
CA ILE A 121 -24.32 -15.88 -10.01
C ILE A 121 -25.83 -16.15 -10.01
#